data_c67d454d97f8eb8eea7ab8dce27604fc
#
_entry.id   c67d454d97f8eb8eea7ab8dce27604fc
#
_cell.length_a   1.000
_cell.length_b   1.000
_cell.length_c   1.000
_cell.angle_alpha   90.00
_cell.angle_beta   90.00
_cell.angle_gamma   90.00
#
_symmetry.space_group_name_H-M   'P 1'
#
loop_
_entity.id
_entity.type
_entity.pdbx_description
1 polymer ?
#
loop_
_entity_poly.entity_id
_entity_poly.type
_entity_poly.pdbx_seq_one_letter_code
_entity_poly.pdbx_strand_id
1 'polypeptide(L)'
;MTLAKNKGTESALIRALHFTKHFGCFLKLDIRKYFDSIPHAKLKQILVKLCKDKALLSLFNRIVDSYSVREGYGLPIGNLTSQYFANMYLAVFDRYVKENLKIKGYIRYMDDMLIFLDSMQKIKDTRVHAVNFLSEKLHLTCKEQSLGKTEKGVPFLGFLIKPRGIFLLQKKKKCVKKRFKEYQYKFESGVWTEEEYSMHITSMFAHLKVSRCRAWCNRLILRYK
;
A
#
# COMPACT_ATOMS: atom_id res chain seq x y z
N MET A 1 -15.86 9.41 -9.28
CA MET A 1 -14.40 9.38 -9.11
C MET A 1 -13.88 8.14 -9.80
N THR A 2 -13.51 8.27 -11.06
CA THR A 2 -12.94 7.21 -11.89
C THR A 2 -11.74 6.62 -11.15
N LEU A 3 -11.66 5.29 -11.03
CA LEU A 3 -10.41 4.60 -10.77
C LEU A 3 -9.42 5.14 -11.81
N ALA A 4 -8.60 6.11 -11.41
CA ALA A 4 -7.81 6.87 -12.35
C ALA A 4 -6.88 5.89 -13.08
N LYS A 5 -7.02 5.82 -14.39
CA LYS A 5 -6.07 5.16 -15.28
C LYS A 5 -4.66 5.41 -14.74
N ASN A 6 -3.88 4.34 -14.48
CA ASN A 6 -2.51 4.35 -13.98
C ASN A 6 -2.31 4.57 -12.45
N LYS A 7 -3.23 4.13 -11.58
CA LYS A 7 -3.03 4.19 -10.10
C LYS A 7 -2.93 2.81 -9.42
N GLY A 8 -2.48 1.78 -10.11
CA GLY A 8 -2.26 0.44 -9.53
C GLY A 8 -0.92 0.28 -8.81
N THR A 9 -0.68 -0.91 -8.27
CA THR A 9 0.58 -1.31 -7.61
C THR A 9 1.80 -1.04 -8.49
N GLU A 10 1.70 -1.31 -9.80
CA GLU A 10 2.77 -1.10 -10.76
C GLU A 10 3.18 0.37 -10.84
N SER A 11 2.22 1.28 -10.99
CA SER A 11 2.48 2.73 -11.02
C SER A 11 3.11 3.24 -9.73
N ALA A 12 2.67 2.72 -8.57
CA ALA A 12 3.28 3.06 -7.29
C ALA A 12 4.75 2.62 -7.22
N LEU A 13 5.06 1.41 -7.72
CA LEU A 13 6.42 0.87 -7.76
C LEU A 13 7.33 1.65 -8.73
N ILE A 14 6.84 1.99 -9.93
CA ILE A 14 7.57 2.81 -10.92
C ILE A 14 7.85 4.20 -10.36
N ARG A 15 6.86 4.82 -9.70
CA ARG A 15 7.05 6.12 -9.05
C ARG A 15 8.03 6.06 -7.89
N ALA A 16 8.01 4.99 -7.10
CA ALA A 16 8.99 4.77 -6.05
C ALA A 16 10.40 4.59 -6.63
N LEU A 17 10.55 3.86 -7.73
CA LEU A 17 11.83 3.73 -8.44
C LEU A 17 12.33 5.10 -8.94
N HIS A 18 11.45 5.94 -9.47
CA HIS A 18 11.81 7.30 -9.87
C HIS A 18 12.37 8.08 -8.67
N PHE A 19 11.69 8.06 -7.53
CA PHE A 19 12.16 8.79 -6.35
C PHE A 19 13.45 8.20 -5.74
N THR A 20 13.67 6.88 -5.79
CA THR A 20 14.95 6.30 -5.32
C THR A 20 16.16 6.73 -6.15
N LYS A 21 15.95 7.20 -7.39
CA LYS A 21 17.02 7.74 -8.24
C LYS A 21 17.34 9.22 -7.95
N HIS A 22 16.36 9.96 -7.41
CA HIS A 22 16.46 11.40 -7.22
C HIS A 22 16.72 11.81 -5.77
N PHE A 23 16.42 10.93 -4.80
CA PHE A 23 16.57 11.22 -3.37
C PHE A 23 17.46 10.18 -2.69
N GLY A 24 18.34 10.64 -1.81
CA GLY A 24 19.31 9.77 -1.13
C GLY A 24 18.75 8.98 0.06
N CYS A 25 17.63 9.43 0.64
CA CYS A 25 17.08 8.86 1.87
C CYS A 25 15.56 8.64 1.76
N PHE A 26 15.05 7.69 2.54
CA PHE A 26 13.62 7.41 2.62
C PHE A 26 13.14 7.23 4.05
N LEU A 27 11.85 7.47 4.25
CA LEU A 27 11.07 7.08 5.42
C LEU A 27 9.87 6.27 4.93
N LYS A 28 9.68 5.07 5.49
CA LYS A 28 8.48 4.28 5.34
C LYS A 28 7.64 4.38 6.60
N LEU A 29 6.35 4.67 6.44
CA LEU A 29 5.35 4.67 7.49
C LEU A 29 4.29 3.63 7.15
N ASP A 30 3.86 2.86 8.15
CA ASP A 30 2.78 1.87 8.07
C ASP A 30 1.88 2.08 9.30
N ILE A 31 0.57 2.07 9.13
CA ILE A 31 -0.40 2.29 10.21
C ILE A 31 -0.80 0.95 10.81
N ARG A 32 -0.81 0.90 12.13
CA ARG A 32 -1.21 -0.31 12.86
C ARG A 32 -2.71 -0.53 12.74
N LYS A 33 -3.12 -1.69 12.17
CA LYS A 33 -4.53 -2.08 12.03
C LYS A 33 -5.40 -0.94 11.48
N TYR A 34 -5.00 -0.39 10.33
CA TYR A 34 -5.54 0.86 9.81
C TYR A 34 -7.07 0.91 9.80
N PHE A 35 -7.73 -0.07 9.18
CA PHE A 35 -9.19 -0.12 9.11
C PHE A 35 -9.85 -0.18 10.50
N ASP A 36 -9.29 -0.94 11.43
CA ASP A 36 -9.79 -1.10 12.79
C ASP A 36 -9.59 0.16 13.65
N SER A 37 -8.62 1.02 13.29
CA SER A 37 -8.21 2.17 14.09
C SER A 37 -8.88 3.50 13.69
N ILE A 38 -9.70 3.52 12.64
CA ILE A 38 -10.37 4.74 12.17
C ILE A 38 -11.50 5.12 13.12
N PRO A 39 -11.45 6.30 13.80
CA PRO A 39 -12.54 6.78 14.66
C PRO A 39 -13.71 7.28 13.82
N HIS A 40 -14.92 6.76 14.06
CA HIS A 40 -16.15 7.17 13.34
C HIS A 40 -16.42 8.67 13.44
N ALA A 41 -16.34 9.23 14.65
CA ALA A 41 -16.58 10.66 14.87
C ALA A 41 -15.67 11.54 13.99
N LYS A 42 -14.38 11.19 13.91
CA LYS A 42 -13.41 11.94 13.10
C LYS A 42 -13.65 11.76 11.60
N LEU A 43 -13.96 10.53 11.17
CA LEU A 43 -14.32 10.25 9.77
C LEU A 43 -15.55 11.04 9.35
N LYS A 44 -16.62 11.05 10.16
CA LYS A 44 -17.83 11.83 9.90
C LYS A 44 -17.54 13.33 9.78
N GLN A 45 -16.69 13.89 10.65
CA GLN A 45 -16.24 15.29 10.52
C GLN A 45 -15.56 15.59 9.18
N ILE A 46 -14.77 14.63 8.67
CA ILE A 46 -14.09 14.77 7.37
C ILE A 46 -15.13 14.68 6.24
N LEU A 47 -16.07 13.74 6.31
CA LEU A 47 -17.12 13.56 5.30
C LEU A 47 -18.02 14.80 5.18
N VAL A 48 -18.39 15.44 6.29
CA VAL A 48 -19.18 16.69 6.29
C VAL A 48 -18.45 17.84 5.55
N LYS A 49 -17.11 17.88 5.63
CA LYS A 49 -16.33 18.89 4.90
C LYS A 49 -16.25 18.62 3.39
N LEU A 50 -16.39 17.37 2.98
CA LEU A 50 -16.27 16.94 1.58
C LEU A 50 -17.58 16.86 0.85
N CYS A 51 -18.69 16.66 1.56
CA CYS A 51 -20.03 16.50 1.01
C CYS A 51 -21.01 17.49 1.66
N LYS A 52 -21.82 18.17 0.85
CA LYS A 52 -22.85 19.11 1.33
C LYS A 52 -24.25 18.51 1.31
N ASP A 53 -24.45 17.42 0.57
CA ASP A 53 -25.75 16.75 0.46
C ASP A 53 -26.07 16.02 1.78
N LYS A 54 -27.16 16.45 2.43
CA LYS A 54 -27.61 15.92 3.72
C LYS A 54 -28.08 14.46 3.64
N ALA A 55 -28.74 14.07 2.53
CA ALA A 55 -29.23 12.71 2.34
C ALA A 55 -28.06 11.73 2.17
N LEU A 56 -27.06 12.14 1.36
CA LEU A 56 -25.85 11.35 1.17
C LEU A 56 -25.01 11.26 2.46
N LEU A 57 -24.89 12.33 3.24
CA LEU A 57 -24.25 12.31 4.55
C LEU A 57 -24.96 11.38 5.55
N SER A 58 -26.30 11.38 5.56
CA SER A 58 -27.07 10.44 6.37
C SER A 58 -26.77 9.00 5.99
N LEU A 59 -26.73 8.69 4.69
CA LEU A 59 -26.36 7.36 4.20
C LEU A 59 -24.91 6.97 4.62
N PHE A 60 -23.95 7.88 4.46
CA PHE A 60 -22.56 7.66 4.88
C PHE A 60 -22.47 7.36 6.38
N ASN A 61 -23.18 8.12 7.22
CA ASN A 61 -23.21 7.91 8.66
C ASN A 61 -23.76 6.52 9.01
N ARG A 62 -24.86 6.10 8.37
CA ARG A 62 -25.42 4.75 8.56
C ARG A 62 -24.42 3.66 8.16
N ILE A 63 -23.69 3.82 7.04
CA ILE A 63 -22.68 2.86 6.60
C ILE A 63 -21.51 2.81 7.60
N VAL A 64 -21.05 3.96 8.09
CA VAL A 64 -19.95 4.03 9.07
C VAL A 64 -20.38 3.38 10.39
N ASP A 65 -21.61 3.60 10.86
CA ASP A 65 -22.12 3.07 12.12
C ASP A 65 -22.54 1.61 12.05
N SER A 66 -22.69 1.04 10.85
CA SER A 66 -23.13 -0.36 10.69
C SER A 66 -22.11 -1.41 11.15
N TYR A 67 -20.85 -0.98 11.41
CA TYR A 67 -19.78 -1.87 11.84
C TYR A 67 -18.85 -1.17 12.81
N SER A 68 -18.42 -1.87 13.85
CA SER A 68 -17.36 -1.42 14.75
C SER A 68 -16.58 -2.60 15.31
N VAL A 69 -15.26 -2.45 15.39
CA VAL A 69 -14.36 -3.40 16.11
C VAL A 69 -14.42 -3.15 17.61
N ARG A 70 -14.57 -1.89 17.99
CA ARG A 70 -14.86 -1.38 19.33
C ARG A 70 -15.76 -0.16 19.16
N GLU A 71 -16.48 0.22 20.19
CA GLU A 71 -17.43 1.34 20.15
C GLU A 71 -16.83 2.58 19.48
N GLY A 72 -17.45 3.04 18.40
CA GLY A 72 -17.06 4.23 17.62
C GLY A 72 -15.78 4.10 16.77
N TYR A 73 -15.27 2.87 16.54
CA TYR A 73 -14.06 2.64 15.76
C TYR A 73 -14.18 1.49 14.77
N GLY A 74 -13.55 1.66 13.63
CA GLY A 74 -13.34 0.61 12.65
C GLY A 74 -14.22 0.70 11.40
N LEU A 75 -13.72 0.15 10.31
CA LEU A 75 -14.43 -0.02 9.04
C LEU A 75 -14.34 -1.48 8.61
N PRO A 76 -15.41 -2.05 8.03
CA PRO A 76 -15.39 -3.44 7.58
C PRO A 76 -14.40 -3.65 6.43
N ILE A 77 -13.57 -4.69 6.55
CA ILE A 77 -12.61 -5.06 5.52
C ILE A 77 -13.36 -5.79 4.38
N GLY A 78 -12.97 -5.49 3.13
CA GLY A 78 -13.55 -6.12 1.93
C GLY A 78 -14.69 -5.34 1.29
N ASN A 79 -15.23 -4.33 1.96
CA ASN A 79 -16.25 -3.45 1.40
C ASN A 79 -15.63 -2.29 0.61
N LEU A 80 -16.15 -2.01 -0.58
CA LEU A 80 -15.67 -0.92 -1.44
C LEU A 80 -15.83 0.45 -0.78
N THR A 81 -16.96 0.71 -0.12
CA THR A 81 -17.21 1.97 0.60
C THR A 81 -16.18 2.19 1.70
N SER A 82 -15.79 1.14 2.43
CA SER A 82 -14.75 1.21 3.46
C SER A 82 -13.40 1.63 2.90
N GLN A 83 -13.05 1.14 1.71
CA GLN A 83 -11.81 1.56 1.03
C GLN A 83 -11.85 3.05 0.64
N TYR A 84 -13.01 3.54 0.21
CA TYR A 84 -13.22 4.97 -0.07
C TYR A 84 -13.06 5.82 1.19
N PHE A 85 -13.75 5.46 2.28
CA PHE A 85 -13.68 6.17 3.54
C PHE A 85 -12.27 6.18 4.13
N ALA A 86 -11.59 5.04 4.10
CA ALA A 86 -10.21 4.93 4.52
C ALA A 86 -9.28 5.82 3.68
N ASN A 87 -9.45 5.84 2.37
CA ASN A 87 -8.66 6.72 1.50
C ASN A 87 -8.95 8.21 1.74
N MET A 88 -10.21 8.59 1.97
CA MET A 88 -10.58 9.97 2.33
C MET A 88 -10.00 10.38 3.67
N TYR A 89 -9.98 9.46 4.64
CA TYR A 89 -9.42 9.71 5.95
C TYR A 89 -7.93 10.07 5.88
N LEU A 90 -7.12 9.27 5.17
CA LEU A 90 -5.68 9.56 4.97
C LEU A 90 -5.40 10.69 3.98
N ALA A 91 -6.36 11.11 3.16
CA ALA A 91 -6.17 12.28 2.28
C ALA A 91 -5.87 13.56 3.07
N VAL A 92 -6.30 13.65 4.32
CA VAL A 92 -5.94 14.75 5.25
C VAL A 92 -4.43 14.76 5.51
N PHE A 93 -3.84 13.57 5.73
CA PHE A 93 -2.39 13.43 5.87
C PHE A 93 -1.64 13.71 4.56
N ASP A 94 -2.17 13.25 3.41
CA ASP A 94 -1.57 13.55 2.11
C ASP A 94 -1.45 15.06 1.88
N ARG A 95 -2.49 15.81 2.26
CA ARG A 95 -2.51 17.27 2.17
C ARG A 95 -1.45 17.88 3.09
N TYR A 96 -1.39 17.45 4.34
CA TYR A 96 -0.38 17.90 5.30
C TYR A 96 1.05 17.70 4.78
N VAL A 97 1.36 16.51 4.25
CA VAL A 97 2.69 16.22 3.69
C VAL A 97 3.03 17.12 2.50
N LYS A 98 2.05 17.40 1.63
CA LYS A 98 2.28 18.17 0.40
C LYS A 98 2.25 19.67 0.62
N GLU A 99 1.33 20.18 1.42
CA GLU A 99 1.08 21.62 1.58
C GLU A 99 1.88 22.20 2.75
N ASN A 100 1.91 21.52 3.91
CA ASN A 100 2.59 22.01 5.09
C ASN A 100 4.07 21.61 5.11
N LEU A 101 4.38 20.31 4.92
CA LEU A 101 5.76 19.84 4.88
C LEU A 101 6.43 20.09 3.51
N LYS A 102 5.67 20.45 2.47
CA LYS A 102 6.13 20.74 1.10
C LYS A 102 7.00 19.63 0.48
N ILE A 103 6.71 18.37 0.82
CA ILE A 103 7.49 17.21 0.40
C ILE A 103 7.10 16.81 -1.02
N LYS A 104 8.04 16.87 -1.97
CA LYS A 104 7.87 16.45 -3.37
C LYS A 104 7.93 14.93 -3.52
N GLY A 105 8.83 14.25 -2.80
CA GLY A 105 9.04 12.81 -2.83
C GLY A 105 8.07 12.07 -1.92
N TYR A 106 6.79 11.98 -2.27
CA TYR A 106 5.76 11.32 -1.47
C TYR A 106 4.92 10.35 -2.30
N ILE A 107 4.72 9.15 -1.76
CA ILE A 107 3.84 8.12 -2.31
C ILE A 107 3.02 7.51 -1.18
N ARG A 108 1.73 7.32 -1.42
CA ARG A 108 0.86 6.49 -0.59
C ARG A 108 0.15 5.44 -1.44
N TYR A 109 0.16 4.23 -0.96
CA TYR A 109 -0.63 3.12 -1.47
C TYR A 109 -1.41 2.50 -0.30
N MET A 110 -2.70 2.83 -0.20
CA MET A 110 -3.54 2.53 0.97
C MET A 110 -2.93 3.13 2.25
N ASP A 111 -2.55 2.29 3.21
CA ASP A 111 -1.89 2.63 4.47
C ASP A 111 -0.35 2.60 4.42
N ASP A 112 0.24 2.06 3.34
CA ASP A 112 1.68 2.06 3.09
C ASP A 112 2.13 3.42 2.52
N MET A 113 2.99 4.14 3.25
CA MET A 113 3.45 5.49 2.87
C MET A 113 4.97 5.54 2.78
N LEU A 114 5.45 6.21 1.73
CA LEU A 114 6.88 6.48 1.51
C LEU A 114 7.11 7.98 1.35
N ILE A 115 8.10 8.49 2.07
CA ILE A 115 8.63 9.85 1.97
C ILE A 115 10.10 9.76 1.54
N PHE A 116 10.49 10.57 0.58
CA PHE A 116 11.86 10.62 0.07
C PHE A 116 12.42 12.02 0.20
N LEU A 117 13.64 12.13 0.74
CA LEU A 117 14.37 13.38 0.93
C LEU A 117 15.88 13.14 0.73
N ASP A 118 16.63 14.21 0.57
CA ASP A 118 18.08 14.15 0.27
C ASP A 118 18.93 13.89 1.53
N SER A 119 18.44 14.28 2.71
CA SER A 119 19.20 14.27 3.97
C SER A 119 18.54 13.35 5.00
N MET A 120 19.38 12.57 5.70
CA MET A 120 18.93 11.72 6.81
C MET A 120 18.41 12.55 7.99
N GLN A 121 18.97 13.74 8.23
CA GLN A 121 18.47 14.63 9.27
C GLN A 121 17.05 15.08 8.93
N LYS A 122 16.79 15.54 7.69
CA LYS A 122 15.44 15.92 7.25
C LYS A 122 14.44 14.75 7.36
N ILE A 123 14.89 13.52 7.10
CA ILE A 123 14.05 12.31 7.27
C ILE A 123 13.66 12.12 8.75
N LYS A 124 14.61 12.28 9.68
CA LYS A 124 14.34 12.14 11.13
C LYS A 124 13.36 13.22 11.60
N ASP A 125 13.55 14.47 11.22
CA ASP A 125 12.67 15.58 11.57
C ASP A 125 11.27 15.38 10.99
N THR A 126 11.19 15.02 9.70
CA THR A 126 9.93 14.71 9.03
C THR A 126 9.19 13.54 9.69
N ARG A 127 9.92 12.52 10.17
CA ARG A 127 9.33 11.39 10.90
C ARG A 127 8.59 11.87 12.13
N VAL A 128 9.20 12.75 12.94
CA VAL A 128 8.57 13.28 14.16
C VAL A 128 7.29 14.04 13.79
N HIS A 129 7.35 14.95 12.83
CA HIS A 129 6.18 15.71 12.37
C HIS A 129 5.07 14.81 11.81
N ALA A 130 5.42 13.82 11.01
CA ALA A 130 4.45 12.90 10.41
C ALA A 130 3.76 12.03 11.45
N VAL A 131 4.52 11.46 12.40
CA VAL A 131 3.98 10.61 13.47
C VAL A 131 3.09 11.40 14.40
N ASN A 132 3.51 12.60 14.83
CA ASN A 132 2.71 13.47 15.67
C ASN A 132 1.41 13.87 14.99
N PHE A 133 1.44 14.23 13.70
CA PHE A 133 0.21 14.55 12.96
C PHE A 133 -0.75 13.35 12.89
N LEU A 134 -0.24 12.16 12.57
CA LEU A 134 -1.07 10.94 12.50
C LEU A 134 -1.68 10.61 13.87
N SER A 135 -0.93 10.77 14.97
CA SER A 135 -1.40 10.50 16.32
C SER A 135 -2.38 11.57 16.82
N GLU A 136 -2.02 12.84 16.75
CA GLU A 136 -2.79 13.93 17.37
C GLU A 136 -3.99 14.36 16.55
N LYS A 137 -3.85 14.41 15.22
CA LYS A 137 -4.90 14.90 14.30
C LYS A 137 -5.80 13.81 13.78
N LEU A 138 -5.26 12.60 13.58
CA LEU A 138 -5.99 11.47 13.01
C LEU A 138 -6.18 10.30 13.98
N HIS A 139 -5.66 10.37 15.21
CA HIS A 139 -5.74 9.30 16.21
C HIS A 139 -5.30 7.93 15.69
N LEU A 140 -4.28 7.94 14.82
CA LEU A 140 -3.70 6.75 14.21
C LEU A 140 -2.34 6.45 14.80
N THR A 141 -2.07 5.18 15.08
CA THR A 141 -0.77 4.72 15.60
C THR A 141 0.07 4.13 14.45
N CYS A 142 1.27 4.67 14.25
CA CYS A 142 2.22 4.06 13.33
C CYS A 142 2.80 2.78 13.92
N LYS A 143 2.98 1.78 13.06
CA LYS A 143 3.82 0.62 13.32
C LYS A 143 5.30 1.03 13.37
N GLU A 144 6.16 0.03 13.49
CA GLU A 144 7.59 0.18 13.34
C GLU A 144 7.91 0.88 12.02
N GLN A 145 8.57 2.05 12.13
CA GLN A 145 8.93 2.89 11.01
C GLN A 145 10.31 2.49 10.50
N SER A 146 10.46 2.34 9.20
CA SER A 146 11.77 2.11 8.62
C SER A 146 12.27 3.34 7.86
N LEU A 147 13.52 3.69 8.11
CA LEU A 147 14.21 4.79 7.42
C LEU A 147 15.61 4.31 7.01
N GLY A 148 16.12 4.90 5.94
CA GLY A 148 17.44 4.52 5.45
C GLY A 148 17.85 5.23 4.16
N LYS A 149 19.02 4.83 3.65
CA LYS A 149 19.50 5.27 2.35
C LYS A 149 18.83 4.48 1.22
N THR A 150 18.42 5.15 0.15
CA THR A 150 17.77 4.56 -1.02
C THR A 150 18.65 3.55 -1.75
N GLU A 151 19.98 3.72 -1.71
CA GLU A 151 20.96 2.79 -2.28
C GLU A 151 20.89 1.39 -1.67
N LYS A 152 20.63 1.29 -0.35
CA LYS A 152 20.45 0.01 0.34
C LYS A 152 19.16 -0.70 -0.07
N GLY A 153 18.19 0.06 -0.57
CA GLY A 153 16.90 -0.39 -1.06
C GLY A 153 15.75 -0.05 -0.14
N VAL A 154 14.62 0.28 -0.77
CA VAL A 154 13.36 0.67 -0.14
C VAL A 154 12.39 -0.50 -0.21
N PRO A 155 11.98 -1.11 0.94
CA PRO A 155 10.98 -2.18 0.94
C PRO A 155 9.58 -1.59 0.76
N PHE A 156 8.90 -1.93 -0.35
CA PHE A 156 7.57 -1.43 -0.68
C PHE A 156 6.74 -2.46 -1.43
N LEU A 157 5.51 -2.71 -1.00
CA LEU A 157 4.52 -3.63 -1.62
C LEU A 157 5.09 -5.03 -1.97
N GLY A 158 5.98 -5.54 -1.13
CA GLY A 158 6.61 -6.85 -1.32
C GLY A 158 7.81 -6.86 -2.26
N PHE A 159 8.28 -5.68 -2.67
CA PHE A 159 9.47 -5.49 -3.48
C PHE A 159 10.55 -4.71 -2.74
N LEU A 160 11.80 -4.86 -3.17
CA LEU A 160 12.94 -4.05 -2.77
C LEU A 160 13.30 -3.14 -3.93
N ILE A 161 13.10 -1.83 -3.76
CA ILE A 161 13.32 -0.84 -4.80
C ILE A 161 14.70 -0.19 -4.57
N LYS A 162 15.59 -0.29 -5.55
CA LYS A 162 16.90 0.34 -5.56
C LYS A 162 17.03 1.24 -6.78
N PRO A 163 17.93 2.22 -6.81
CA PRO A 163 18.15 3.07 -8.00
C PRO A 163 18.36 2.28 -9.30
N ARG A 164 18.97 1.09 -9.20
CA ARG A 164 19.23 0.17 -10.34
C ARG A 164 18.02 -0.66 -10.77
N GLY A 165 16.91 -0.66 -10.03
CA GLY A 165 15.69 -1.38 -10.41
C GLY A 165 14.87 -1.91 -9.24
N ILE A 166 13.79 -2.62 -9.59
CA ILE A 166 12.83 -3.24 -8.67
C ILE A 166 13.15 -4.73 -8.56
N PHE A 167 13.24 -5.24 -7.33
CA PHE A 167 13.60 -6.62 -7.02
C PHE A 167 12.56 -7.25 -6.10
N LEU A 168 12.36 -8.56 -6.18
CA LEU A 168 11.49 -9.28 -5.26
C LEU A 168 12.15 -9.44 -3.89
N LEU A 169 11.42 -9.11 -2.83
CA LEU A 169 11.80 -9.47 -1.47
C LEU A 169 11.79 -11.00 -1.28
N GLN A 170 12.69 -11.53 -0.43
CA GLN A 170 12.77 -12.96 -0.16
C GLN A 170 11.45 -13.56 0.35
N LYS A 171 10.72 -12.82 1.20
CA LYS A 171 9.40 -13.23 1.68
C LYS A 171 8.42 -13.44 0.52
N LYS A 172 8.40 -12.51 -0.46
CA LYS A 172 7.54 -12.62 -1.64
C LYS A 172 7.96 -13.77 -2.56
N LYS A 173 9.28 -14.01 -2.74
CA LYS A 173 9.79 -15.16 -3.48
C LYS A 173 9.32 -16.49 -2.86
N LYS A 174 9.40 -16.62 -1.53
CA LYS A 174 8.91 -17.81 -0.81
C LYS A 174 7.40 -18.02 -1.03
N CYS A 175 6.61 -16.95 -0.94
CA CYS A 175 5.16 -16.99 -1.17
C CYS A 175 4.81 -17.40 -2.60
N VAL A 176 5.46 -16.80 -3.62
CA VAL A 176 5.27 -17.16 -5.03
C VAL A 176 5.63 -18.61 -5.28
N LYS A 177 6.79 -19.09 -4.74
CA LYS A 177 7.22 -20.47 -4.87
C LYS A 177 6.21 -21.46 -4.26
N LYS A 178 5.68 -21.14 -3.06
CA LYS A 178 4.65 -21.99 -2.40
C LYS A 178 3.40 -22.08 -3.27
N ARG A 179 2.91 -20.95 -3.76
CA ARG A 179 1.71 -20.90 -4.61
C ARG A 179 1.92 -21.59 -5.94
N PHE A 180 3.10 -21.46 -6.54
CA PHE A 180 3.44 -22.17 -7.77
C PHE A 180 3.34 -23.69 -7.59
N LYS A 181 3.93 -24.22 -6.51
CA LYS A 181 3.85 -25.67 -6.18
C LYS A 181 2.39 -26.13 -5.97
N GLU A 182 1.59 -25.33 -5.27
CA GLU A 182 0.18 -25.64 -5.06
C GLU A 182 -0.60 -25.70 -6.38
N TYR A 183 -0.33 -24.77 -7.28
CA TYR A 183 -0.98 -24.72 -8.61
C TYR A 183 -0.56 -25.93 -9.46
N GLN A 184 0.72 -26.29 -9.43
CA GLN A 184 1.24 -27.44 -10.11
C GLN A 184 0.61 -28.74 -9.60
N TYR A 185 0.53 -28.92 -8.29
CA TYR A 185 -0.12 -30.08 -7.68
C TYR A 185 -1.59 -30.21 -8.10
N LYS A 186 -2.35 -29.11 -8.16
CA LYS A 186 -3.75 -29.12 -8.61
C LYS A 186 -3.89 -29.52 -10.08
N PHE A 187 -2.96 -29.15 -10.92
CA PHE A 187 -2.90 -29.57 -12.31
C PHE A 187 -2.52 -31.05 -12.44
N GLU A 188 -1.45 -31.50 -11.81
CA GLU A 188 -0.98 -32.89 -11.84
C GLU A 188 -1.99 -33.88 -11.24
N SER A 189 -2.75 -33.45 -10.25
CA SER A 189 -3.83 -34.26 -9.63
C SER A 189 -5.17 -34.24 -10.40
N GLY A 190 -5.23 -33.57 -11.56
CA GLY A 190 -6.44 -33.48 -12.37
C GLY A 190 -7.55 -32.59 -11.81
N VAL A 191 -7.27 -31.81 -10.72
CA VAL A 191 -8.23 -30.86 -10.14
C VAL A 191 -8.44 -29.66 -11.05
N TRP A 192 -7.40 -29.27 -11.81
CA TRP A 192 -7.45 -28.20 -12.81
C TRP A 192 -7.18 -28.71 -14.21
N THR A 193 -7.86 -28.12 -15.18
CA THR A 193 -7.55 -28.27 -16.60
C THR A 193 -6.28 -27.50 -16.96
N GLU A 194 -5.71 -27.78 -18.13
CA GLU A 194 -4.54 -27.05 -18.64
C GLU A 194 -4.84 -25.55 -18.81
N GLU A 195 -6.07 -25.20 -19.23
CA GLU A 195 -6.51 -23.81 -19.40
C GLU A 195 -6.56 -23.08 -18.05
N GLU A 196 -7.15 -23.70 -17.03
CA GLU A 196 -7.22 -23.12 -15.67
C GLU A 196 -5.82 -22.94 -15.07
N TYR A 197 -4.96 -23.95 -15.21
CA TYR A 197 -3.57 -23.86 -14.77
C TYR A 197 -2.84 -22.71 -15.47
N SER A 198 -2.93 -22.63 -16.81
CA SER A 198 -2.30 -21.57 -17.60
C SER A 198 -2.79 -20.17 -17.20
N MET A 199 -4.09 -20.01 -16.96
CA MET A 199 -4.69 -18.75 -16.52
C MET A 199 -4.14 -18.32 -15.14
N HIS A 200 -4.10 -19.25 -14.18
CA HIS A 200 -3.61 -18.97 -12.84
C HIS A 200 -2.11 -18.65 -12.81
N ILE A 201 -1.30 -19.39 -13.57
CA ILE A 201 0.14 -19.14 -13.69
C ILE A 201 0.42 -17.80 -14.37
N THR A 202 -0.27 -17.49 -15.45
CA THR A 202 -0.14 -16.21 -16.16
C THR A 202 -0.49 -15.04 -15.26
N SER A 203 -1.61 -15.12 -14.53
CA SER A 203 -2.02 -14.11 -13.56
C SER A 203 -0.98 -13.91 -12.47
N MET A 204 -0.44 -15.00 -11.90
CA MET A 204 0.58 -14.95 -10.84
C MET A 204 1.85 -14.24 -11.31
N PHE A 205 2.34 -14.55 -12.52
CA PHE A 205 3.55 -13.91 -13.06
C PHE A 205 3.32 -12.51 -13.61
N ALA A 206 2.10 -12.16 -14.04
CA ALA A 206 1.78 -10.81 -14.51
C ALA A 206 2.15 -9.73 -13.48
N HIS A 207 1.87 -9.96 -12.18
CA HIS A 207 2.22 -9.05 -11.09
C HIS A 207 3.73 -8.90 -10.85
N LEU A 208 4.55 -9.77 -11.41
CA LEU A 208 6.00 -9.76 -11.24
C LEU A 208 6.73 -9.06 -12.38
N LYS A 209 6.04 -8.77 -13.51
CA LYS A 209 6.65 -8.17 -14.72
C LYS A 209 7.36 -6.85 -14.46
N VAL A 210 6.87 -6.06 -13.49
CA VAL A 210 7.49 -4.77 -13.10
C VAL A 210 8.88 -4.93 -12.48
N SER A 211 9.25 -6.13 -12.03
CA SER A 211 10.50 -6.38 -11.33
C SER A 211 11.53 -7.12 -12.20
N ARG A 212 12.81 -6.97 -11.85
CA ARG A 212 13.91 -7.70 -12.50
C ARG A 212 13.99 -9.15 -12.02
N CYS A 213 12.89 -9.92 -12.17
CA CYS A 213 12.84 -11.31 -11.69
C CYS A 213 12.68 -12.34 -12.82
N ARG A 214 12.71 -11.93 -14.10
CA ARG A 214 12.47 -12.82 -15.26
C ARG A 214 13.34 -14.10 -15.22
N ALA A 215 14.65 -13.96 -14.98
CA ALA A 215 15.55 -15.10 -14.86
C ALA A 215 15.23 -16.02 -13.67
N TRP A 216 14.75 -15.48 -12.57
CA TRP A 216 14.30 -16.25 -11.42
C TRP A 216 12.96 -16.97 -11.72
N CYS A 217 12.02 -16.32 -12.39
CA CYS A 217 10.76 -16.93 -12.81
C CYS A 217 11.01 -18.10 -13.78
N ASN A 218 11.89 -17.93 -14.77
CA ASN A 218 12.25 -19.00 -15.69
C ASN A 218 12.88 -20.19 -14.97
N ARG A 219 13.81 -19.97 -14.03
CA ARG A 219 14.38 -21.05 -13.22
C ARG A 219 13.33 -21.74 -12.34
N LEU A 220 12.32 -21.01 -11.87
CA LEU A 220 11.24 -21.62 -11.10
C LEU A 220 10.42 -22.56 -11.98
N ILE A 221 10.06 -22.14 -13.18
CA ILE A 221 9.29 -22.95 -14.14
C ILE A 221 10.09 -24.21 -14.54
N LEU A 222 11.37 -24.04 -14.91
CA LEU A 222 12.23 -25.17 -15.35
C LEU A 222 12.50 -26.19 -14.25
N ARG A 223 12.44 -25.81 -12.99
CA ARG A 223 12.70 -26.73 -11.86
C ARG A 223 11.52 -27.65 -11.57
N TYR A 224 10.37 -27.36 -12.07
CA TYR A 224 9.13 -28.08 -11.80
C TYR A 224 8.42 -28.49 -13.10
N LYS A 225 9.14 -28.50 -14.23
CA LYS A 225 8.83 -29.27 -15.45
C LYS A 225 9.45 -30.67 -15.29
#